data_05d9b8036bff89b84798554b6b5e7c2a
#
_entry.id   05d9b8036bff89b84798554b6b5e7c2a
#
_cell.length_a   1.000
_cell.length_b   1.000
_cell.length_c   1.000
_cell.angle_alpha   90.00
_cell.angle_beta   90.00
_cell.angle_gamma   90.00
#
_symmetry.space_group_name_H-M   'P 1'
#
loop_
_entity.id
_entity.type
_entity.pdbx_description
1 polymer ?
#
loop_
_entity_poly.entity_id
_entity_poly.type
_entity_poly.pdbx_seq_one_letter_code
_entity_poly.pdbx_strand_id
1 'polypeptide(L)'
;MIGAILTQNTNWKNVEKAISNIKNEGLLDPFKLNSISKKELEILIMPSGFYRLKAERLKNFLEYFIKDFNGSVEKMKKLNRDELRDYLLSIKGIGKETADSIILYALNKAIFVVDAYTQRILSRHNLIKLGEDYDVIQSIFHKTLPENVKLFNEYHALLVKIGKEFCFRKFPLCDKCPLKHI
;
A
#
# COMPACT_ATOMS: atom_id res chain seq x y z
N MET A 1 7.45 -0.87 4.10
CA MET A 1 6.87 -2.19 3.74
C MET A 1 5.82 -2.63 4.75
N ILE A 2 6.12 -2.76 6.06
CA ILE A 2 5.13 -3.14 7.09
C ILE A 2 3.86 -2.28 7.01
N GLY A 3 4.01 -0.95 6.88
CA GLY A 3 2.88 -0.03 6.74
C GLY A 3 1.94 -0.35 5.58
N ALA A 4 2.46 -0.75 4.43
CA ALA A 4 1.64 -1.12 3.27
C ALA A 4 0.77 -2.37 3.55
N ILE A 5 1.31 -3.36 4.26
CA ILE A 5 0.56 -4.56 4.67
C ILE A 5 -0.49 -4.21 5.74
N LEU A 6 -0.11 -3.37 6.69
CA LEU A 6 -1.01 -2.98 7.78
C LEU A 6 -2.10 -1.99 7.36
N THR A 7 -1.95 -1.28 6.23
CA THR A 7 -2.93 -0.30 5.74
C THR A 7 -4.15 -0.96 5.07
N GLN A 8 -4.07 -2.25 4.74
CA GLN A 8 -5.19 -2.97 4.13
C GLN A 8 -6.49 -2.80 4.94
N ASN A 9 -7.51 -2.18 4.32
CA ASN A 9 -8.82 -1.93 4.91
C ASN A 9 -8.80 -1.18 6.27
N THR A 10 -7.87 -0.25 6.47
CA THR A 10 -7.85 0.61 7.67
C THR A 10 -7.34 2.01 7.35
N ASN A 11 -7.43 2.92 8.31
CA ASN A 11 -6.87 4.26 8.18
C ASN A 11 -5.42 4.31 8.70
N TRP A 12 -4.64 5.28 8.19
CA TRP A 12 -3.23 5.42 8.52
C TRP A 12 -2.96 5.65 10.02
N LYS A 13 -3.83 6.38 10.74
CA LYS A 13 -3.68 6.59 12.20
C LYS A 13 -3.63 5.28 12.98
N ASN A 14 -4.39 4.28 12.55
CA ASN A 14 -4.37 2.96 13.16
C ASN A 14 -3.07 2.19 12.84
N VAL A 15 -2.55 2.37 11.63
CA VAL A 15 -1.27 1.79 11.21
C VAL A 15 -0.11 2.39 12.00
N GLU A 16 -0.11 3.71 12.18
CA GLU A 16 0.90 4.40 13.01
C GLU A 16 0.95 3.86 14.43
N LYS A 17 -0.22 3.65 15.07
CA LYS A 17 -0.30 3.04 16.40
C LYS A 17 0.32 1.62 16.41
N ALA A 18 -0.02 0.81 15.43
CA ALA A 18 0.51 -0.55 15.32
C ALA A 18 2.04 -0.57 15.11
N ILE A 19 2.56 0.32 14.25
CA ILE A 19 4.00 0.46 14.02
C ILE A 19 4.70 0.98 15.30
N SER A 20 4.09 1.94 16.01
CA SER A 20 4.62 2.45 17.27
C SER A 20 4.74 1.34 18.33
N ASN A 21 3.76 0.46 18.44
CA ASN A 21 3.83 -0.69 19.35
C ASN A 21 5.03 -1.58 19.01
N ILE A 22 5.20 -1.95 17.72
CA ILE A 22 6.35 -2.76 17.27
C ILE A 22 7.68 -2.05 17.59
N LYS A 23 7.73 -0.73 17.37
CA LYS A 23 8.94 0.07 17.61
C LYS A 23 9.27 0.15 19.10
N ASN A 24 8.29 0.35 19.95
CA ASN A 24 8.48 0.47 21.41
C ASN A 24 9.02 -0.82 22.04
N GLU A 25 8.66 -1.97 21.48
CA GLU A 25 9.20 -3.28 21.86
C GLU A 25 10.58 -3.58 21.23
N GLY A 26 11.17 -2.64 20.48
CA GLY A 26 12.47 -2.83 19.82
C GLY A 26 12.45 -3.87 18.69
N LEU A 27 11.26 -4.19 18.15
CA LEU A 27 11.03 -5.23 17.17
C LEU A 27 10.97 -4.71 15.72
N LEU A 28 11.35 -3.45 15.46
CA LEU A 28 11.37 -2.89 14.11
C LEU A 28 12.61 -3.34 13.32
N ASP A 29 12.89 -4.62 13.38
CA ASP A 29 13.93 -5.36 12.69
C ASP A 29 13.31 -6.63 12.09
N PRO A 30 13.59 -7.01 10.83
CA PRO A 30 12.93 -8.14 10.19
C PRO A 30 13.14 -9.47 10.90
N PHE A 31 14.33 -9.73 11.43
CA PHE A 31 14.64 -10.97 12.13
C PHE A 31 13.94 -11.03 13.48
N LYS A 32 14.03 -9.96 14.27
CA LYS A 32 13.35 -9.86 15.56
C LYS A 32 11.83 -9.95 15.40
N LEU A 33 11.26 -9.23 14.42
CA LEU A 33 9.82 -9.26 14.18
C LEU A 33 9.36 -10.64 13.68
N ASN A 34 10.21 -11.36 12.97
CA ASN A 34 9.91 -12.72 12.54
C ASN A 34 10.08 -13.75 13.67
N SER A 35 10.94 -13.51 14.67
CA SER A 35 11.17 -14.46 15.76
C SER A 35 10.05 -14.52 16.80
N ILE A 36 9.27 -13.45 16.99
CA ILE A 36 8.13 -13.47 17.92
C ILE A 36 7.01 -14.37 17.39
N SER A 37 6.18 -14.89 18.30
CA SER A 37 5.04 -15.72 17.93
C SER A 37 3.99 -14.91 17.14
N LYS A 38 3.16 -15.59 16.34
CA LYS A 38 2.03 -14.95 15.65
C LYS A 38 1.08 -14.26 16.65
N LYS A 39 0.85 -14.85 17.83
CA LYS A 39 -0.01 -14.26 18.87
C LYS A 39 0.53 -12.95 19.43
N GLU A 40 1.84 -12.87 19.70
CA GLU A 40 2.49 -11.63 20.13
C GLU A 40 2.38 -10.56 19.05
N LEU A 41 2.65 -10.92 17.79
CA LEU A 41 2.49 -10.00 16.67
C LEU A 41 1.04 -9.49 16.54
N GLU A 42 0.03 -10.38 16.69
CA GLU A 42 -1.39 -10.01 16.68
C GLU A 42 -1.75 -8.95 17.71
N ILE A 43 -1.18 -9.06 18.93
CA ILE A 43 -1.39 -8.08 20.00
C ILE A 43 -0.81 -6.72 19.61
N LEU A 44 0.42 -6.69 19.11
CA LEU A 44 1.10 -5.45 18.73
C LEU A 44 0.37 -4.70 17.60
N ILE A 45 -0.14 -5.44 16.61
CA ILE A 45 -0.78 -4.84 15.43
C ILE A 45 -2.31 -4.74 15.55
N MET A 46 -2.89 -5.08 16.71
CA MET A 46 -4.34 -5.02 16.96
C MET A 46 -4.98 -3.68 16.55
N PRO A 47 -4.36 -2.51 16.76
CA PRO A 47 -4.94 -1.24 16.32
C PRO A 47 -5.20 -1.15 14.83
N SER A 48 -4.47 -1.90 13.99
CA SER A 48 -4.64 -1.87 12.53
C SER A 48 -5.93 -2.55 12.03
N GLY A 49 -6.67 -3.26 12.89
CA GLY A 49 -7.84 -4.06 12.51
C GLY A 49 -7.47 -5.29 11.67
N PHE A 50 -8.37 -6.27 11.57
CA PHE A 50 -8.10 -7.54 10.88
C PHE A 50 -6.74 -8.16 11.24
N TYR A 51 -6.29 -7.93 12.47
CA TYR A 51 -4.94 -8.18 12.94
C TYR A 51 -4.49 -9.63 12.81
N ARG A 52 -5.39 -10.62 12.96
CA ARG A 52 -5.05 -12.04 12.80
C ARG A 52 -4.62 -12.37 11.36
N LEU A 53 -5.35 -11.84 10.38
CA LEU A 53 -5.03 -12.01 8.97
C LEU A 53 -3.79 -11.20 8.58
N LYS A 54 -3.66 -9.98 9.12
CA LYS A 54 -2.48 -9.14 8.86
C LYS A 54 -1.21 -9.70 9.49
N ALA A 55 -1.29 -10.32 10.67
CA ALA A 55 -0.17 -11.04 11.28
C ALA A 55 0.31 -12.19 10.39
N GLU A 56 -0.61 -12.98 9.84
CA GLU A 56 -0.28 -14.03 8.88
C GLU A 56 0.41 -13.47 7.63
N ARG A 57 -0.17 -12.44 7.00
CA ARG A 57 0.40 -11.79 5.82
C ARG A 57 1.77 -11.20 6.08
N LEU A 58 1.95 -10.58 7.24
CA LEU A 58 3.22 -9.98 7.63
C LEU A 58 4.28 -11.04 7.90
N LYS A 59 3.93 -12.16 8.54
CA LYS A 59 4.82 -13.31 8.71
C LYS A 59 5.24 -13.91 7.36
N ASN A 60 4.28 -14.15 6.46
CA ASN A 60 4.59 -14.62 5.12
C ASN A 60 5.59 -13.67 4.42
N PHE A 61 5.34 -12.37 4.46
CA PHE A 61 6.25 -11.39 3.87
C PHE A 61 7.65 -11.44 4.52
N LEU A 62 7.73 -11.50 5.84
CA LEU A 62 9.01 -11.53 6.57
C LEU A 62 9.82 -12.78 6.25
N GLU A 63 9.19 -13.95 6.15
CA GLU A 63 9.85 -15.20 5.79
C GLU A 63 10.52 -15.09 4.41
N TYR A 64 9.79 -14.65 3.39
CA TYR A 64 10.33 -14.44 2.04
C TYR A 64 11.41 -13.35 2.01
N PHE A 65 11.18 -12.23 2.70
CA PHE A 65 12.12 -11.13 2.76
C PHE A 65 13.44 -11.50 3.44
N ILE A 66 13.40 -12.30 4.50
CA ILE A 66 14.60 -12.81 5.18
C ILE A 66 15.30 -13.86 4.30
N LYS A 67 14.56 -14.84 3.80
CA LYS A 67 15.11 -15.95 3.00
C LYS A 67 15.84 -15.45 1.77
N ASP A 68 15.20 -14.58 0.98
CA ASP A 68 15.70 -14.26 -0.35
C ASP A 68 16.59 -13.00 -0.36
N PHE A 69 16.38 -12.07 0.58
CA PHE A 69 17.12 -10.81 0.66
C PHE A 69 17.93 -10.65 1.96
N ASN A 70 17.93 -11.66 2.85
CA ASN A 70 18.57 -11.56 4.17
C ASN A 70 18.09 -10.32 4.95
N GLY A 71 16.79 -10.00 4.89
CA GLY A 71 16.18 -8.85 5.55
C GLY A 71 16.68 -7.49 5.04
N SER A 72 17.36 -7.43 3.88
CA SER A 72 17.98 -6.21 3.36
C SER A 72 17.14 -5.54 2.28
N VAL A 73 16.68 -4.33 2.56
CA VAL A 73 15.99 -3.46 1.60
C VAL A 73 16.87 -3.14 0.40
N GLU A 74 18.17 -2.93 0.63
CA GLU A 74 19.11 -2.59 -0.44
C GLU A 74 19.33 -3.75 -1.42
N LYS A 75 19.29 -5.00 -0.93
CA LYS A 75 19.32 -6.17 -1.82
C LYS A 75 18.03 -6.24 -2.66
N MET A 76 16.87 -5.99 -2.05
CA MET A 76 15.60 -5.98 -2.75
C MET A 76 15.51 -4.89 -3.81
N LYS A 77 16.08 -3.70 -3.56
CA LYS A 77 16.15 -2.60 -4.52
C LYS A 77 16.96 -2.91 -5.79
N LYS A 78 17.82 -3.94 -5.78
CA LYS A 78 18.61 -4.33 -6.96
C LYS A 78 17.74 -4.95 -8.06
N LEU A 79 16.60 -5.55 -7.72
CA LEU A 79 15.64 -6.04 -8.69
C LEU A 79 15.00 -4.87 -9.44
N ASN A 80 14.65 -5.07 -10.71
CA ASN A 80 13.87 -4.08 -11.44
C ASN A 80 12.41 -4.03 -10.93
N ARG A 81 11.62 -3.09 -11.45
CA ARG A 81 10.23 -2.87 -11.02
C ARG A 81 9.34 -4.10 -11.22
N ASP A 82 9.45 -4.70 -12.39
CA ASP A 82 8.56 -5.78 -12.81
C ASP A 82 8.92 -7.09 -12.05
N GLU A 83 10.21 -7.39 -11.92
CA GLU A 83 10.70 -8.49 -11.06
C GLU A 83 10.23 -8.35 -9.61
N LEU A 84 10.28 -7.12 -9.05
CA LEU A 84 9.78 -6.85 -7.70
C LEU A 84 8.28 -7.07 -7.59
N ARG A 85 7.53 -6.67 -8.59
CA ARG A 85 6.08 -6.82 -8.61
C ARG A 85 5.69 -8.29 -8.65
N ASP A 86 6.27 -9.06 -9.54
CA ASP A 86 6.05 -10.50 -9.65
C ASP A 86 6.43 -11.22 -8.36
N TYR A 87 7.60 -10.88 -7.80
CA TYR A 87 8.04 -11.43 -6.52
C TYR A 87 7.06 -11.13 -5.39
N LEU A 88 6.65 -9.88 -5.21
CA LEU A 88 5.72 -9.50 -4.15
C LEU A 88 4.34 -10.14 -4.33
N LEU A 89 3.85 -10.24 -5.55
CA LEU A 89 2.57 -10.89 -5.85
C LEU A 89 2.60 -12.41 -5.60
N SER A 90 3.77 -13.05 -5.64
CA SER A 90 3.92 -14.47 -5.29
C SER A 90 3.72 -14.75 -3.81
N ILE A 91 3.83 -13.73 -2.95
CA ILE A 91 3.68 -13.86 -1.50
C ILE A 91 2.20 -13.88 -1.11
N LYS A 92 1.76 -14.97 -0.48
CA LYS A 92 0.37 -15.12 -0.04
C LYS A 92 -0.06 -13.95 0.86
N GLY A 93 -1.08 -13.22 0.42
CA GLY A 93 -1.65 -12.09 1.15
C GLY A 93 -1.15 -10.72 0.71
N ILE A 94 -0.25 -10.66 -0.27
CA ILE A 94 0.17 -9.44 -0.95
C ILE A 94 -0.56 -9.34 -2.28
N GLY A 95 -1.48 -8.39 -2.39
CA GLY A 95 -2.17 -8.08 -3.64
C GLY A 95 -1.53 -6.90 -4.38
N LYS A 96 -2.04 -6.58 -5.59
CA LYS A 96 -1.53 -5.54 -6.50
C LYS A 96 -1.31 -4.20 -5.79
N GLU A 97 -2.32 -3.67 -5.07
CA GLU A 97 -2.22 -2.42 -4.32
C GLU A 97 -1.10 -2.44 -3.26
N THR A 98 -0.96 -3.55 -2.54
CA THR A 98 0.07 -3.68 -1.49
C THR A 98 1.46 -3.82 -2.10
N ALA A 99 1.61 -4.62 -3.16
CA ALA A 99 2.87 -4.78 -3.88
C ALA A 99 3.35 -3.44 -4.45
N ASP A 100 2.48 -2.75 -5.17
CA ASP A 100 2.80 -1.47 -5.80
C ASP A 100 3.07 -0.37 -4.75
N SER A 101 2.37 -0.39 -3.60
CA SER A 101 2.68 0.50 -2.47
C SER A 101 4.07 0.23 -1.87
N ILE A 102 4.49 -1.03 -1.77
CA ILE A 102 5.85 -1.36 -1.32
C ILE A 102 6.88 -0.87 -2.32
N ILE A 103 6.66 -1.09 -3.61
CA ILE A 103 7.57 -0.69 -4.69
C ILE A 103 7.72 0.83 -4.74
N LEU A 104 6.61 1.57 -4.72
CA LEU A 104 6.65 3.03 -4.80
C LEU A 104 7.24 3.66 -3.53
N TYR A 105 6.66 3.34 -2.36
CA TYR A 105 6.97 4.07 -1.11
C TYR A 105 8.20 3.55 -0.37
N ALA A 106 8.49 2.25 -0.43
CA ALA A 106 9.59 1.66 0.31
C ALA A 106 10.84 1.40 -0.55
N LEU A 107 10.64 1.06 -1.82
CA LEU A 107 11.74 0.72 -2.73
C LEU A 107 12.08 1.85 -3.71
N ASN A 108 11.29 2.93 -3.71
CA ASN A 108 11.52 4.14 -4.50
C ASN A 108 11.64 3.87 -6.00
N LYS A 109 10.73 3.03 -6.54
CA LYS A 109 10.62 2.75 -7.98
C LYS A 109 9.28 3.24 -8.52
N ALA A 110 9.31 3.77 -9.75
CA ALA A 110 8.13 4.38 -10.36
C ALA A 110 7.09 3.33 -10.75
N ILE A 111 6.06 3.21 -9.95
CA ILE A 111 4.83 2.46 -10.22
C ILE A 111 3.65 3.22 -9.63
N PHE A 112 2.54 3.32 -10.36
CA PHE A 112 1.38 4.04 -9.86
C PHE A 112 0.52 3.11 -8.99
N VAL A 113 0.13 3.57 -7.80
CA VAL A 113 -0.73 2.82 -6.88
C VAL A 113 -2.18 3.15 -7.16
N VAL A 114 -3.02 2.14 -7.38
CA VAL A 114 -4.46 2.28 -7.57
C VAL A 114 -5.18 1.77 -6.33
N ASP A 115 -5.70 2.67 -5.54
CA ASP A 115 -6.49 2.35 -4.34
C ASP A 115 -7.99 2.58 -4.56
N ALA A 116 -8.79 2.30 -3.54
CA ALA A 116 -10.24 2.51 -3.59
C ALA A 116 -10.63 3.98 -3.77
N TYR A 117 -9.79 4.95 -3.39
CA TYR A 117 -10.03 6.37 -3.63
C TYR A 117 -9.82 6.70 -5.10
N THR A 118 -8.70 6.25 -5.67
CA THR A 118 -8.39 6.38 -7.10
C THR A 118 -9.52 5.83 -7.97
N GLN A 119 -9.93 4.57 -7.74
CA GLN A 119 -11.02 3.96 -8.50
C GLN A 119 -12.32 4.76 -8.41
N ARG A 120 -12.70 5.19 -7.21
CA ARG A 120 -13.94 5.93 -6.98
C ARG A 120 -13.93 7.30 -7.64
N ILE A 121 -12.81 8.02 -7.55
CA ILE A 121 -12.69 9.34 -8.17
C ILE A 121 -12.77 9.22 -9.68
N LEU A 122 -11.96 8.36 -10.29
CA LEU A 122 -11.93 8.20 -11.74
C LEU A 122 -13.28 7.71 -12.29
N SER A 123 -13.94 6.76 -11.61
CA SER A 123 -15.25 6.28 -12.02
C SER A 123 -16.33 7.37 -11.96
N ARG A 124 -16.30 8.24 -10.94
CA ARG A 124 -17.27 9.34 -10.82
C ARG A 124 -17.08 10.46 -11.84
N HIS A 125 -15.86 10.60 -12.34
CA HIS A 125 -15.54 11.52 -13.45
C HIS A 125 -15.64 10.84 -14.82
N ASN A 126 -16.22 9.63 -14.91
CA ASN A 126 -16.40 8.87 -16.16
C ASN A 126 -15.09 8.57 -16.92
N LEU A 127 -13.95 8.60 -16.23
CA LEU A 127 -12.64 8.29 -16.80
C LEU A 127 -12.38 6.78 -16.88
N ILE A 128 -13.10 5.99 -16.11
CA ILE A 128 -13.08 4.52 -16.10
C ILE A 128 -14.50 3.98 -15.87
N LYS A 129 -14.73 2.72 -16.21
CA LYS A 129 -15.96 2.00 -15.82
C LYS A 129 -15.93 1.66 -14.34
N LEU A 130 -17.11 1.56 -13.73
CA LEU A 130 -17.23 1.07 -12.36
C LEU A 130 -16.80 -0.40 -12.31
N GLY A 131 -15.84 -0.70 -11.40
CA GLY A 131 -15.31 -2.06 -11.28
C GLY A 131 -14.23 -2.42 -12.31
N GLU A 132 -13.65 -1.42 -12.97
CA GLU A 132 -12.53 -1.63 -13.91
C GLU A 132 -11.35 -2.34 -13.25
N ASP A 133 -10.62 -3.15 -14.00
CA ASP A 133 -9.46 -3.90 -13.49
C ASP A 133 -8.34 -2.97 -13.05
N TYR A 134 -7.65 -3.38 -12.00
CA TYR A 134 -6.53 -2.64 -11.40
C TYR A 134 -5.46 -2.27 -12.42
N ASP A 135 -5.02 -3.24 -13.24
CA ASP A 135 -3.92 -3.02 -14.19
C ASP A 135 -4.35 -2.12 -15.35
N VAL A 136 -5.63 -2.17 -15.74
CA VAL A 136 -6.20 -1.25 -16.74
C VAL A 136 -6.13 0.18 -16.22
N ILE A 137 -6.59 0.42 -14.99
CA ILE A 137 -6.54 1.74 -14.36
C ILE A 137 -5.08 2.22 -14.21
N GLN A 138 -4.20 1.36 -13.72
CA GLN A 138 -2.78 1.67 -13.56
C GLN A 138 -2.15 2.06 -14.89
N SER A 139 -2.49 1.36 -15.98
CA SER A 139 -1.96 1.62 -17.32
C SER A 139 -2.30 3.02 -17.84
N ILE A 140 -3.43 3.61 -17.42
CA ILE A 140 -3.81 4.97 -17.79
C ILE A 140 -2.74 5.95 -17.28
N PHE A 141 -2.38 5.84 -16.00
CA PHE A 141 -1.36 6.71 -15.40
C PHE A 141 0.02 6.51 -16.02
N HIS A 142 0.41 5.26 -16.27
CA HIS A 142 1.71 4.95 -16.89
C HIS A 142 1.82 5.41 -18.36
N LYS A 143 0.70 5.48 -19.10
CA LYS A 143 0.67 5.97 -20.47
C LYS A 143 0.61 7.50 -20.57
N THR A 144 0.03 8.16 -19.58
CA THR A 144 -0.24 9.61 -19.64
C THR A 144 0.74 10.46 -18.85
N LEU A 145 1.41 9.87 -17.86
CA LEU A 145 2.34 10.59 -17.00
C LEU A 145 3.79 10.08 -17.19
N PRO A 146 4.78 10.95 -17.04
CA PRO A 146 6.17 10.51 -17.03
C PRO A 146 6.46 9.56 -15.86
N GLU A 147 7.28 8.53 -16.09
CA GLU A 147 7.72 7.61 -15.03
C GLU A 147 8.60 8.32 -14.00
N ASN A 148 7.97 8.88 -12.99
CA ASN A 148 8.63 9.63 -11.93
C ASN A 148 8.06 9.27 -10.55
N VAL A 149 8.93 8.81 -9.66
CA VAL A 149 8.56 8.39 -8.30
C VAL A 149 7.90 9.51 -7.50
N LYS A 150 8.48 10.72 -7.55
CA LYS A 150 7.96 11.87 -6.80
C LYS A 150 6.57 12.27 -7.30
N LEU A 151 6.40 12.29 -8.63
CA LEU A 151 5.12 12.58 -9.26
C LEU A 151 4.06 11.56 -8.84
N PHE A 152 4.37 10.26 -8.92
CA PHE A 152 3.42 9.21 -8.56
C PHE A 152 3.06 9.24 -7.07
N ASN A 153 4.03 9.49 -6.20
CA ASN A 153 3.81 9.68 -4.77
C ASN A 153 2.85 10.84 -4.50
N GLU A 154 3.11 12.00 -5.06
CA GLU A 154 2.30 13.20 -4.85
C GLU A 154 0.91 13.04 -5.44
N TYR A 155 0.81 12.52 -6.67
CA TYR A 155 -0.47 12.31 -7.34
C TYR A 155 -1.38 11.36 -6.55
N HIS A 156 -0.83 10.22 -6.12
CA HIS A 156 -1.58 9.28 -5.27
C HIS A 156 -1.99 9.91 -3.93
N ALA A 157 -1.10 10.66 -3.28
CA ALA A 157 -1.42 11.33 -2.02
C ALA A 157 -2.54 12.37 -2.18
N LEU A 158 -2.56 13.12 -3.29
CA LEU A 158 -3.63 14.08 -3.62
C LEU A 158 -4.97 13.37 -3.88
N LEU A 159 -4.99 12.26 -4.60
CA LEU A 159 -6.20 11.47 -4.80
C LEU A 159 -6.74 10.92 -3.47
N VAL A 160 -5.86 10.42 -2.59
CA VAL A 160 -6.25 9.97 -1.24
C VAL A 160 -6.84 11.14 -0.43
N LYS A 161 -6.23 12.32 -0.50
CA LYS A 161 -6.73 13.53 0.18
C LYS A 161 -8.12 13.90 -0.32
N ILE A 162 -8.30 14.01 -1.64
CA ILE A 162 -9.61 14.29 -2.25
C ILE A 162 -10.64 13.23 -1.86
N GLY A 163 -10.26 11.97 -1.88
CA GLY A 163 -11.12 10.87 -1.50
C GLY A 163 -11.58 10.89 -0.05
N LYS A 164 -10.76 11.46 0.85
CA LYS A 164 -11.05 11.60 2.29
C LYS A 164 -11.81 12.87 2.63
N GLU A 165 -11.56 13.97 1.94
CA GLU A 165 -12.09 15.29 2.29
C GLU A 165 -13.34 15.68 1.49
N PHE A 166 -13.48 15.17 0.26
CA PHE A 166 -14.55 15.59 -0.65
C PHE A 166 -15.31 14.40 -1.27
N CYS A 167 -14.59 13.43 -1.82
CA CYS A 167 -15.19 12.33 -2.58
C CYS A 167 -15.59 11.16 -1.67
N PHE A 168 -16.49 11.41 -0.71
CA PHE A 168 -17.00 10.36 0.20
C PHE A 168 -17.76 9.25 -0.54
N ARG A 169 -17.82 8.05 0.03
CA ARG A 169 -18.63 6.93 -0.52
C ARG A 169 -20.10 7.30 -0.63
N LYS A 170 -20.64 7.87 0.45
CA LYS A 170 -22.01 8.40 0.52
C LYS A 170 -21.92 9.91 0.63
N PHE A 171 -22.79 10.63 -0.08
CA PHE A 171 -22.91 12.09 -0.03
C PHE A 171 -21.58 12.83 -0.30
N PRO A 172 -21.02 12.72 -1.53
CA PRO A 172 -19.80 13.45 -1.88
C PRO A 172 -20.05 14.96 -1.92
N LEU A 173 -19.05 15.75 -1.55
CA LEU A 173 -19.08 17.20 -1.53
C LEU A 173 -18.60 17.77 -2.89
N CYS A 174 -19.29 17.44 -3.99
CA CYS A 174 -18.86 17.78 -5.34
C CYS A 174 -18.71 19.28 -5.55
N ASP A 175 -19.62 20.10 -5.02
CA ASP A 175 -19.57 21.57 -5.16
C ASP A 175 -18.34 22.23 -4.53
N LYS A 176 -17.74 21.57 -3.53
CA LYS A 176 -16.53 22.02 -2.83
C LYS A 176 -15.27 21.29 -3.28
N CYS A 177 -15.41 20.32 -4.19
CA CYS A 177 -14.30 19.49 -4.63
C CYS A 177 -13.38 20.27 -5.59
N PRO A 178 -12.05 20.22 -5.42
CA PRO A 178 -11.12 20.82 -6.37
C PRO A 178 -11.25 20.29 -7.80
N LEU A 179 -11.81 19.09 -7.98
CA LEU A 179 -12.01 18.44 -9.28
C LEU A 179 -13.41 18.71 -9.89
N LYS A 180 -14.20 19.62 -9.37
CA LYS A 180 -15.61 19.80 -9.81
C LYS A 180 -15.78 20.23 -11.28
N HIS A 181 -14.73 20.75 -11.88
CA HIS A 181 -14.73 21.26 -13.27
C HIS A 181 -13.99 20.35 -14.26
N ILE A 182 -13.64 19.13 -13.86
CA ILE A 182 -12.97 18.13 -14.69
C ILE A 182 -13.98 17.13 -15.22
#